data_7743887db4dfecf17894d0986456231c
#
_entry.id   7743887db4dfecf17894d0986456231c
#
_cell.length_a   1.000
_cell.length_b   1.000
_cell.length_c   1.000
_cell.angle_alpha   90.00
_cell.angle_beta   90.00
_cell.angle_gamma   90.00
#
_symmetry.space_group_name_H-M   'P 1'
#
loop_
_entity.id
_entity.type
_entity.pdbx_description
1 polymer ?
#
loop_
_entity_poly.entity_id
_entity_poly.type
_entity_poly.pdbx_seq_one_letter_code
_entity_poly.pdbx_strand_id
1 'polypeptide(L)'
;TTLLNILASLDKPTAGKVILDGQDMGKIKNRELSSFRRNNLGFVFQDFNLLDTFSVKDNILLPLVLSRTPYEKMEARLMPLAKQLGIVPLLEKYPYEISGGEKQRCAAARALITEPKLLLADEPTGALDTKSSANLMRMLERFNSLGQTILMVTHSAQAAAYARRVLFIRDGELFNQLYKGDEDNRTFFEKIMSATTVLTAGGEDFA
;
A
#
# COMPACT_ATOMS: atom_id res chain seq x y z
N THR A 1 7.48 6.23 -7.47
CA THR A 1 8.33 5.19 -6.84
C THR A 1 9.45 5.80 -5.97
N THR A 2 10.20 6.88 -6.40
CA THR A 2 11.32 7.44 -5.61
C THR A 2 10.92 7.86 -4.21
N LEU A 3 9.84 8.64 -4.06
CA LEU A 3 9.33 9.05 -2.75
C LEU A 3 8.95 7.84 -1.87
N LEU A 4 8.30 6.83 -2.46
CA LEU A 4 7.97 5.58 -1.76
C LEU A 4 9.22 4.86 -1.26
N ASN A 5 10.28 4.77 -2.07
CA ASN A 5 11.54 4.13 -1.67
C ASN A 5 12.20 4.85 -0.50
N ILE A 6 12.16 6.19 -0.49
CA ILE A 6 12.66 6.98 0.64
C ILE A 6 11.82 6.73 1.89
N LEU A 7 10.50 6.76 1.80
CA LEU A 7 9.58 6.45 2.90
C LEU A 7 9.69 5.00 3.38
N ALA A 8 10.08 4.11 2.47
CA ALA A 8 10.38 2.72 2.74
C ALA A 8 11.74 2.50 3.40
N SER A 9 12.55 3.53 3.57
CA SER A 9 13.96 3.41 3.96
C SER A 9 14.79 2.44 3.08
N LEU A 10 14.39 2.32 1.81
CA LEU A 10 15.16 1.62 0.78
C LEU A 10 16.16 2.55 0.13
N ASP A 11 15.86 3.85 0.11
CA ASP A 11 16.72 4.92 -0.37
C ASP A 11 16.83 6.04 0.67
N LYS A 12 17.79 6.94 0.50
CA LYS A 12 18.02 8.06 1.41
C LYS A 12 17.69 9.38 0.71
N PRO A 13 17.00 10.31 1.40
CA PRO A 13 16.80 11.64 0.84
C PRO A 13 18.14 12.38 0.74
N THR A 14 18.35 13.13 -0.33
CA THR A 14 19.53 14.01 -0.49
C THR A 14 19.53 15.13 0.56
N ALA A 15 18.34 15.62 0.91
CA ALA A 15 18.13 16.63 1.95
C ALA A 15 16.77 16.40 2.64
N GLY A 16 16.57 17.02 3.79
CA GLY A 16 15.34 16.88 4.56
C GLY A 16 15.35 15.69 5.52
N LYS A 17 14.17 15.34 6.07
CA LYS A 17 13.99 14.29 7.07
C LYS A 17 12.70 13.52 6.78
N VAL A 18 12.73 12.23 7.07
CA VAL A 18 11.52 11.38 7.13
C VAL A 18 11.28 11.02 8.59
N ILE A 19 10.13 11.40 9.11
CA ILE A 19 9.72 11.13 10.48
C ILE A 19 8.51 10.21 10.45
N LEU A 20 8.59 9.04 11.04
CA LEU A 20 7.48 8.10 11.23
C LEU A 20 7.22 7.97 12.73
N ASP A 21 6.02 8.33 13.16
CA ASP A 21 5.60 8.25 14.56
C ASP A 21 6.63 8.89 15.53
N GLY A 22 7.08 10.10 15.19
CA GLY A 22 8.08 10.86 15.96
C GLY A 22 9.53 10.40 15.83
N GLN A 23 9.79 9.27 15.16
CA GLN A 23 11.13 8.74 14.95
C GLN A 23 11.72 9.20 13.61
N ASP A 24 12.89 9.85 13.65
CA ASP A 24 13.66 10.21 12.47
C ASP A 24 14.29 8.96 11.86
N MET A 25 13.80 8.56 10.68
CA MET A 25 14.25 7.36 9.99
C MET A 25 15.70 7.44 9.52
N GLY A 26 16.22 8.64 9.25
CA GLY A 26 17.61 8.85 8.87
C GLY A 26 18.61 8.53 9.98
N LYS A 27 18.15 8.47 11.24
CA LYS A 27 18.99 8.14 12.41
C LYS A 27 19.02 6.65 12.75
N ILE A 28 18.24 5.83 12.06
CA ILE A 28 18.19 4.37 12.28
C ILE A 28 19.47 3.76 11.72
N LYS A 29 20.16 2.94 12.53
CA LYS A 29 21.38 2.25 12.10
C LYS A 29 21.07 1.22 11.01
N ASN A 30 21.94 1.06 10.03
CA ASN A 30 21.75 0.14 8.91
C ASN A 30 21.37 -1.30 9.35
N ARG A 31 21.97 -1.80 10.44
CA ARG A 31 21.67 -3.13 11.00
C ARG A 31 20.24 -3.25 11.56
N GLU A 32 19.59 -2.14 11.87
CA GLU A 32 18.26 -2.06 12.47
C GLU A 32 17.17 -1.77 11.44
N LEU A 33 17.55 -1.28 10.22
CA LEU A 33 16.60 -0.89 9.18
C LEU A 33 15.67 -2.02 8.74
N SER A 34 16.21 -3.26 8.59
CA SER A 34 15.38 -4.40 8.18
C SER A 34 14.33 -4.77 9.24
N SER A 35 14.72 -4.70 10.53
CA SER A 35 13.78 -4.91 11.63
C SER A 35 12.78 -3.77 11.73
N PHE A 36 13.23 -2.51 11.53
CA PHE A 36 12.35 -1.34 11.50
C PHE A 36 11.30 -1.45 10.40
N ARG A 37 11.70 -1.74 9.15
CA ARG A 37 10.76 -1.95 8.03
C ARG A 37 9.73 -3.02 8.37
N ARG A 38 10.18 -4.19 8.78
CA ARG A 38 9.31 -5.32 9.08
C ARG A 38 8.28 -5.03 10.18
N ASN A 39 8.66 -4.23 11.17
CA ASN A 39 7.80 -3.96 12.33
C ASN A 39 6.91 -2.71 12.17
N ASN A 40 7.24 -1.81 11.26
CA ASN A 40 6.54 -0.53 11.14
C ASN A 40 5.92 -0.27 9.77
N LEU A 41 6.38 -0.97 8.73
CA LEU A 41 5.94 -0.74 7.36
C LEU A 41 5.33 -1.99 6.75
N GLY A 42 4.23 -1.82 6.05
CA GLY A 42 3.65 -2.82 5.16
C GLY A 42 3.83 -2.39 3.71
N PHE A 43 3.96 -3.35 2.79
CA PHE A 43 4.16 -3.08 1.37
C PHE A 43 3.18 -3.86 0.51
N VAL A 44 2.51 -3.15 -0.40
CA VAL A 44 1.66 -3.71 -1.45
C VAL A 44 2.19 -3.19 -2.78
N PHE A 45 2.67 -4.10 -3.63
CA PHE A 45 3.25 -3.79 -4.93
C PHE A 45 2.30 -4.19 -6.07
N GLN A 46 2.53 -3.64 -7.26
CA GLN A 46 1.81 -3.97 -8.47
C GLN A 46 1.96 -5.46 -8.83
N ASP A 47 3.16 -6.02 -8.72
CA ASP A 47 3.50 -7.40 -9.12
C ASP A 47 3.31 -8.43 -7.99
N PHE A 48 2.53 -8.07 -6.95
CA PHE A 48 2.21 -8.92 -5.80
C PHE A 48 3.42 -9.35 -4.96
N ASN A 49 4.55 -9.69 -5.58
CA ASN A 49 5.79 -10.18 -4.97
C ASN A 49 5.56 -11.35 -3.99
N LEU A 50 4.65 -12.27 -4.33
CA LEU A 50 4.48 -13.52 -3.62
C LEU A 50 5.56 -14.51 -4.04
N LEU A 51 5.99 -15.34 -3.11
CA LEU A 51 6.97 -16.41 -3.36
C LEU A 51 6.20 -17.65 -3.83
N ASP A 52 6.43 -18.08 -5.07
CA ASP A 52 5.70 -19.18 -5.70
C ASP A 52 5.98 -20.55 -5.06
N THR A 53 7.09 -20.68 -4.35
CA THR A 53 7.48 -21.89 -3.62
C THR A 53 6.81 -22.04 -2.26
N PHE A 54 6.10 -21.02 -1.81
CA PHE A 54 5.41 -20.96 -0.53
C PHE A 54 3.89 -20.96 -0.73
N SER A 55 3.16 -21.60 0.18
CA SER A 55 1.71 -21.46 0.22
C SER A 55 1.30 -19.99 0.48
N VAL A 56 0.04 -19.67 0.21
CA VAL A 56 -0.52 -18.35 0.58
C VAL A 56 -0.34 -18.08 2.07
N LYS A 57 -0.61 -19.08 2.90
CA LYS A 57 -0.41 -19.02 4.36
C LYS A 57 1.04 -18.65 4.70
N ASP A 58 2.00 -19.35 4.13
CA ASP A 58 3.42 -19.13 4.41
C ASP A 58 3.88 -17.75 3.92
N ASN A 59 3.42 -17.32 2.75
CA ASN A 59 3.67 -15.97 2.26
C ASN A 59 3.19 -14.90 3.25
N ILE A 60 1.97 -15.06 3.78
CA ILE A 60 1.39 -14.10 4.73
C ILE A 60 2.15 -14.11 6.05
N LEU A 61 2.51 -15.29 6.55
CA LEU A 61 3.18 -15.45 7.84
C LEU A 61 4.67 -15.10 7.81
N LEU A 62 5.30 -15.03 6.64
CA LEU A 62 6.73 -14.81 6.48
C LEU A 62 7.30 -13.65 7.31
N PRO A 63 6.69 -12.45 7.36
CA PRO A 63 7.20 -11.35 8.19
C PRO A 63 7.20 -11.67 9.69
N LEU A 64 6.22 -12.44 10.17
CA LEU A 64 6.14 -12.87 11.57
C LEU A 64 7.17 -13.96 11.90
N VAL A 65 7.41 -14.89 10.96
CA VAL A 65 8.46 -15.89 11.07
C VAL A 65 9.83 -15.23 11.20
N LEU A 66 10.13 -14.26 10.33
CA LEU A 66 11.38 -13.48 10.37
C LEU A 66 11.49 -12.62 11.64
N SER A 67 10.39 -12.32 12.30
CA SER A 67 10.36 -11.63 13.61
C SER A 67 10.41 -12.62 14.80
N ARG A 68 10.53 -13.93 14.54
CA ARG A 68 10.52 -15.00 15.55
C ARG A 68 9.26 -14.95 16.44
N THR A 69 8.12 -14.58 15.85
CA THR A 69 6.84 -14.59 16.56
C THR A 69 6.43 -16.03 16.87
N PRO A 70 5.95 -16.36 18.08
CA PRO A 70 5.44 -17.68 18.39
C PRO A 70 4.28 -18.09 17.47
N TYR A 71 4.21 -19.37 17.08
CA TYR A 71 3.22 -19.89 16.14
C TYR A 71 1.77 -19.60 16.55
N GLU A 72 1.44 -19.79 17.81
CA GLU A 72 0.11 -19.51 18.35
C GLU A 72 -0.34 -18.04 18.10
N LYS A 73 0.60 -17.08 18.23
CA LYS A 73 0.34 -15.67 17.95
C LYS A 73 0.22 -15.40 16.44
N MET A 74 0.94 -16.16 15.61
CA MET A 74 0.81 -16.05 14.15
C MET A 74 -0.59 -16.47 13.70
N GLU A 75 -1.07 -17.64 14.15
CA GLU A 75 -2.42 -18.14 13.84
C GLU A 75 -3.52 -17.21 14.35
N ALA A 76 -3.36 -16.68 15.57
CA ALA A 76 -4.31 -15.73 16.15
C ALA A 76 -4.47 -14.45 15.33
N ARG A 77 -3.41 -13.99 14.63
CA ARG A 77 -3.43 -12.83 13.72
C ARG A 77 -3.94 -13.21 12.32
N LEU A 78 -3.52 -14.38 11.82
CA LEU A 78 -3.82 -14.82 10.46
C LEU A 78 -5.33 -14.97 10.22
N MET A 79 -6.02 -15.72 11.07
CA MET A 79 -7.41 -16.11 10.81
C MET A 79 -8.39 -14.93 10.75
N PRO A 80 -8.36 -13.94 11.69
CA PRO A 80 -9.21 -12.76 11.57
C PRO A 80 -8.94 -11.96 10.30
N LEU A 81 -7.65 -11.76 9.96
CA LEU A 81 -7.24 -11.02 8.77
C LEU A 81 -7.65 -11.75 7.49
N ALA A 82 -7.42 -13.06 7.39
CA ALA A 82 -7.81 -13.87 6.25
C ALA A 82 -9.33 -13.87 6.01
N LYS A 83 -10.13 -13.88 7.08
CA LYS A 83 -11.60 -13.73 7.01
C LYS A 83 -11.99 -12.34 6.46
N GLN A 84 -11.40 -11.27 6.96
CA GLN A 84 -11.68 -9.90 6.49
C GLN A 84 -11.36 -9.72 5.00
N LEU A 85 -10.32 -10.38 4.51
CA LEU A 85 -9.84 -10.33 3.13
C LEU A 85 -10.51 -11.36 2.21
N GLY A 86 -11.33 -12.28 2.77
CA GLY A 86 -11.99 -13.34 2.01
C GLY A 86 -11.02 -14.34 1.37
N ILE A 87 -9.88 -14.62 2.03
CA ILE A 87 -8.82 -15.50 1.51
C ILE A 87 -8.64 -16.80 2.31
N VAL A 88 -9.52 -17.09 3.29
CA VAL A 88 -9.44 -18.33 4.07
C VAL A 88 -9.37 -19.58 3.19
N PRO A 89 -10.18 -19.73 2.11
CA PRO A 89 -10.12 -20.92 1.25
C PRO A 89 -8.84 -21.02 0.42
N LEU A 90 -8.00 -19.97 0.43
CA LEU A 90 -6.78 -19.88 -0.38
C LEU A 90 -5.51 -20.20 0.43
N LEU A 91 -5.61 -20.31 1.75
CA LEU A 91 -4.44 -20.37 2.62
C LEU A 91 -3.48 -21.51 2.30
N GLU A 92 -4.03 -22.69 1.92
CA GLU A 92 -3.24 -23.87 1.57
C GLU A 92 -2.86 -23.94 0.07
N LYS A 93 -3.33 -22.97 -0.75
CA LYS A 93 -2.98 -22.89 -2.17
C LYS A 93 -1.65 -22.19 -2.37
N TYR A 94 -1.09 -22.40 -3.56
CA TYR A 94 0.11 -21.69 -4.01
C TYR A 94 -0.24 -20.49 -4.90
N PRO A 95 0.64 -19.47 -5.05
CA PRO A 95 0.36 -18.30 -5.85
C PRO A 95 -0.05 -18.60 -7.30
N TYR A 96 0.50 -19.63 -7.92
CA TYR A 96 0.15 -20.03 -9.30
C TYR A 96 -1.25 -20.65 -9.43
N GLU A 97 -1.91 -21.02 -8.32
CA GLU A 97 -3.25 -21.63 -8.30
C GLU A 97 -4.37 -20.60 -8.10
N ILE A 98 -4.04 -19.33 -7.93
CA ILE A 98 -4.99 -18.27 -7.60
C ILE A 98 -4.93 -17.11 -8.60
N SER A 99 -6.07 -16.42 -8.77
CA SER A 99 -6.21 -15.28 -9.68
C SER A 99 -5.39 -14.05 -9.24
N GLY A 100 -5.14 -13.10 -10.15
CA GLY A 100 -4.43 -11.86 -9.85
C GLY A 100 -5.06 -11.06 -8.70
N GLY A 101 -6.40 -10.95 -8.68
CA GLY A 101 -7.10 -10.28 -7.58
C GLY A 101 -6.97 -11.01 -6.23
N GLU A 102 -6.89 -12.34 -6.24
CA GLU A 102 -6.61 -13.13 -5.04
C GLU A 102 -5.16 -12.96 -4.59
N LYS A 103 -4.19 -12.99 -5.51
CA LYS A 103 -2.78 -12.70 -5.22
C LYS A 103 -2.62 -11.34 -4.53
N GLN A 104 -3.33 -10.32 -5.02
CA GLN A 104 -3.24 -8.98 -4.44
C GLN A 104 -3.82 -8.93 -3.03
N ARG A 105 -4.93 -9.64 -2.76
CA ARG A 105 -5.45 -9.74 -1.39
C ARG A 105 -4.49 -10.49 -0.46
N CYS A 106 -3.81 -11.51 -0.96
CA CYS A 106 -2.78 -12.22 -0.20
C CYS A 106 -1.56 -11.32 0.08
N ALA A 107 -1.12 -10.54 -0.90
CA ALA A 107 -0.05 -9.55 -0.72
C ALA A 107 -0.44 -8.47 0.30
N ALA A 108 -1.68 -7.99 0.26
CA ALA A 108 -2.21 -7.07 1.26
C ALA A 108 -2.28 -7.72 2.66
N ALA A 109 -2.68 -8.99 2.76
CA ALA A 109 -2.65 -9.73 4.03
C ALA A 109 -1.22 -9.82 4.60
N ARG A 110 -0.23 -10.16 3.77
CA ARG A 110 1.17 -10.19 4.16
C ARG A 110 1.66 -8.82 4.66
N ALA A 111 1.22 -7.75 4.02
CA ALA A 111 1.59 -6.39 4.40
C ALA A 111 0.96 -5.95 5.74
N LEU A 112 -0.24 -6.43 6.04
CA LEU A 112 -1.04 -6.03 7.22
C LEU A 112 -0.82 -6.93 8.43
N ILE A 113 -0.30 -8.16 8.27
CA ILE A 113 -0.19 -9.15 9.36
C ILE A 113 0.71 -8.69 10.52
N THR A 114 1.64 -7.79 10.26
CA THR A 114 2.52 -7.19 11.27
C THR A 114 1.89 -6.01 12.00
N GLU A 115 0.68 -5.60 11.62
CA GLU A 115 0.02 -4.39 12.14
C GLU A 115 0.90 -3.15 11.96
N PRO A 116 1.29 -2.82 10.72
CA PRO A 116 2.26 -1.77 10.45
C PRO A 116 1.70 -0.38 10.77
N LYS A 117 2.56 0.55 11.17
CA LYS A 117 2.19 1.96 11.37
C LYS A 117 1.82 2.65 10.05
N LEU A 118 2.46 2.22 8.96
CA LEU A 118 2.24 2.78 7.62
C LEU A 118 2.21 1.65 6.58
N LEU A 119 1.13 1.59 5.82
CA LEU A 119 1.02 0.76 4.62
C LEU A 119 1.40 1.59 3.40
N LEU A 120 2.40 1.15 2.67
CA LEU A 120 2.86 1.74 1.41
C LEU A 120 2.33 0.90 0.25
N ALA A 121 1.65 1.53 -0.71
CA ALA A 121 1.10 0.87 -1.88
C ALA A 121 1.62 1.54 -3.16
N ASP A 122 2.31 0.78 -4.00
CA ASP A 122 2.85 1.24 -5.28
C ASP A 122 2.05 0.63 -6.42
N GLU A 123 1.22 1.44 -7.09
CA GLU A 123 0.31 1.03 -8.17
C GLU A 123 -0.48 -0.26 -7.86
N PRO A 124 -1.15 -0.37 -6.71
CA PRO A 124 -1.68 -1.66 -6.22
C PRO A 124 -2.78 -2.25 -7.11
N THR A 125 -3.32 -1.45 -8.04
CA THR A 125 -4.36 -1.88 -8.99
C THR A 125 -3.83 -2.12 -10.41
N GLY A 126 -2.54 -1.84 -10.68
CA GLY A 126 -2.00 -1.80 -12.04
C GLY A 126 -2.05 -3.12 -12.81
N ALA A 127 -2.01 -4.27 -12.09
CA ALA A 127 -2.08 -5.61 -12.69
C ALA A 127 -3.48 -6.25 -12.57
N LEU A 128 -4.53 -5.49 -12.20
CA LEU A 128 -5.86 -6.01 -11.89
C LEU A 128 -6.91 -5.56 -12.92
N ASP A 129 -7.91 -6.42 -13.15
CA ASP A 129 -9.14 -6.04 -13.81
C ASP A 129 -9.95 -5.02 -12.98
N THR A 130 -10.91 -4.34 -13.62
CA THR A 130 -11.71 -3.27 -13.02
C THR A 130 -12.45 -3.72 -11.75
N LYS A 131 -13.00 -4.94 -11.74
CA LYS A 131 -13.75 -5.48 -10.60
C LYS A 131 -12.82 -5.79 -9.42
N SER A 132 -11.68 -6.41 -9.69
CA SER A 132 -10.66 -6.73 -8.70
C SER A 132 -10.05 -5.46 -8.12
N SER A 133 -9.78 -4.44 -8.95
CA SER A 133 -9.33 -3.11 -8.54
C SER A 133 -10.28 -2.45 -7.57
N ALA A 134 -11.57 -2.39 -7.91
CA ALA A 134 -12.59 -1.80 -7.05
C ALA A 134 -12.73 -2.56 -5.71
N ASN A 135 -12.61 -3.89 -5.73
CA ASN A 135 -12.64 -4.70 -4.51
C ASN A 135 -11.44 -4.41 -3.60
N LEU A 136 -10.23 -4.32 -4.18
CA LEU A 136 -9.03 -3.97 -3.45
C LEU A 136 -9.14 -2.58 -2.82
N MET A 137 -9.59 -1.59 -3.60
CA MET A 137 -9.70 -0.22 -3.10
C MET A 137 -10.71 -0.08 -1.96
N ARG A 138 -11.89 -0.73 -2.05
CA ARG A 138 -12.85 -0.79 -0.94
C ARG A 138 -12.26 -1.45 0.31
N MET A 139 -11.46 -2.48 0.12
CA MET A 139 -10.76 -3.15 1.20
C MET A 139 -9.76 -2.19 1.89
N LEU A 140 -8.92 -1.49 1.13
CA LEU A 140 -7.96 -0.52 1.66
C LEU A 140 -8.69 0.65 2.38
N GLU A 141 -9.76 1.17 1.79
CA GLU A 141 -10.61 2.20 2.40
C GLU A 141 -11.16 1.72 3.76
N ARG A 142 -11.63 0.46 3.84
CA ARG A 142 -12.07 -0.13 5.10
C ARG A 142 -10.95 -0.23 6.14
N PHE A 143 -9.75 -0.67 5.77
CA PHE A 143 -8.62 -0.70 6.70
C PHE A 143 -8.24 0.70 7.16
N ASN A 144 -8.30 1.70 6.27
CA ASN A 144 -8.07 3.09 6.63
C ASN A 144 -9.13 3.60 7.63
N SER A 145 -10.42 3.25 7.47
CA SER A 145 -11.47 3.61 8.41
C SER A 145 -11.31 2.96 9.80
N LEU A 146 -10.59 1.83 9.87
CA LEU A 146 -10.22 1.16 11.12
C LEU A 146 -8.92 1.71 11.74
N GLY A 147 -8.34 2.78 11.18
CA GLY A 147 -7.18 3.48 11.74
C GLY A 147 -5.85 3.18 11.05
N GLN A 148 -5.81 2.29 10.03
CA GLN A 148 -4.57 2.05 9.28
C GLN A 148 -4.20 3.26 8.43
N THR A 149 -3.01 3.82 8.64
CA THR A 149 -2.47 4.84 7.74
C THR A 149 -1.99 4.17 6.45
N ILE A 150 -2.47 4.68 5.31
CA ILE A 150 -2.13 4.16 3.99
C ILE A 150 -1.63 5.31 3.13
N LEU A 151 -0.48 5.12 2.51
CA LEU A 151 0.05 6.00 1.47
C LEU A 151 0.15 5.20 0.18
N MET A 152 -0.53 5.67 -0.85
CA MET A 152 -0.60 5.02 -2.15
C MET A 152 -0.03 5.94 -3.23
N VAL A 153 0.78 5.41 -4.11
CA VAL A 153 1.15 6.04 -5.38
C VAL A 153 0.35 5.36 -6.48
N THR A 154 -0.29 6.15 -7.33
CA THR A 154 -1.06 5.63 -8.46
C THR A 154 -1.23 6.67 -9.57
N HIS A 155 -1.29 6.21 -10.81
CA HIS A 155 -1.72 7.00 -11.97
C HIS A 155 -3.22 6.88 -12.22
N SER A 156 -3.94 6.02 -11.49
CA SER A 156 -5.36 5.83 -11.62
C SER A 156 -6.14 6.84 -10.79
N ALA A 157 -6.80 7.80 -11.43
CA ALA A 157 -7.72 8.72 -10.76
C ALA A 157 -8.87 7.97 -10.06
N GLN A 158 -9.28 6.82 -10.62
CA GLN A 158 -10.31 5.97 -10.05
C GLN A 158 -9.86 5.34 -8.73
N ALA A 159 -8.59 4.90 -8.64
CA ALA A 159 -8.01 4.42 -7.39
C ALA A 159 -7.80 5.58 -6.40
N ALA A 160 -7.29 6.72 -6.85
CA ALA A 160 -7.08 7.90 -6.03
C ALA A 160 -8.36 8.42 -5.36
N ALA A 161 -9.54 8.25 -6.01
CA ALA A 161 -10.82 8.69 -5.47
C ALA A 161 -11.26 7.99 -4.16
N TYR A 162 -10.64 6.86 -3.81
CA TYR A 162 -10.84 6.20 -2.51
C TYR A 162 -10.04 6.82 -1.37
N ALA A 163 -9.05 7.69 -1.68
CA ALA A 163 -8.23 8.33 -0.67
C ALA A 163 -8.98 9.51 -0.01
N ARG A 164 -8.64 9.82 1.24
CA ARG A 164 -9.13 11.02 1.94
C ARG A 164 -8.43 12.30 1.47
N ARG A 165 -7.20 12.16 0.97
CA ARG A 165 -6.38 13.26 0.48
C ARG A 165 -5.57 12.79 -0.73
N VAL A 166 -5.53 13.59 -1.76
CA VAL A 166 -4.72 13.37 -2.98
C VAL A 166 -3.72 14.48 -3.10
N LEU A 167 -2.46 14.11 -3.31
CA LEU A 167 -1.34 15.02 -3.56
C LEU A 167 -0.92 14.86 -5.02
N PHE A 168 -0.87 15.93 -5.77
CA PHE A 168 -0.39 15.96 -7.15
C PHE A 168 1.07 16.40 -7.14
N ILE A 169 1.94 15.51 -7.62
CA ILE A 169 3.38 15.76 -7.73
C ILE A 169 3.71 15.89 -9.21
N ARG A 170 4.36 17.00 -9.57
CA ARG A 170 4.88 17.27 -10.92
C ARG A 170 6.33 17.74 -10.79
N ASP A 171 7.22 17.18 -11.61
CA ASP A 171 8.64 17.55 -11.64
C ASP A 171 9.34 17.51 -10.27
N GLY A 172 8.89 16.61 -9.39
CA GLY A 172 9.43 16.45 -8.03
C GLY A 172 8.85 17.40 -6.99
N GLU A 173 7.94 18.32 -7.38
CA GLU A 173 7.33 19.29 -6.49
C GLU A 173 5.85 18.99 -6.24
N LEU A 174 5.36 19.38 -5.06
CA LEU A 174 3.95 19.34 -4.75
C LEU A 174 3.21 20.47 -5.49
N PHE A 175 2.51 20.11 -6.57
CA PHE A 175 1.78 21.07 -7.39
C PHE A 175 0.40 21.44 -6.80
N ASN A 176 -0.35 20.44 -6.33
CA ASN A 176 -1.70 20.65 -5.83
C ASN A 176 -2.08 19.56 -4.84
N GLN A 177 -3.14 19.80 -4.06
CA GLN A 177 -3.73 18.82 -3.16
C GLN A 177 -5.24 18.96 -3.09
N LEU A 178 -5.93 17.83 -2.99
CA LEU A 178 -7.37 17.76 -2.82
C LEU A 178 -7.72 16.96 -1.57
N TYR A 179 -8.74 17.40 -0.87
CA TYR A 179 -9.33 16.71 0.28
C TYR A 179 -10.73 16.25 -0.10
N LYS A 180 -11.06 14.98 0.17
CA LYS A 180 -12.36 14.38 -0.15
C LYS A 180 -13.48 14.92 0.75
N GLY A 181 -13.20 15.15 2.02
CA GLY A 181 -14.25 15.50 2.99
C GLY A 181 -15.33 14.42 3.08
N ASP A 182 -16.59 14.86 3.03
CA ASP A 182 -17.78 13.99 3.09
C ASP A 182 -18.31 13.58 1.70
N GLU A 183 -17.57 13.87 0.63
CA GLU A 183 -17.96 13.54 -0.72
C GLU A 183 -17.87 12.05 -1.01
N ASP A 184 -18.71 11.58 -1.95
CA ASP A 184 -18.61 10.23 -2.46
C ASP A 184 -17.43 10.07 -3.44
N ASN A 185 -17.08 8.81 -3.74
CA ASN A 185 -15.94 8.50 -4.61
C ASN A 185 -16.13 9.04 -6.04
N ARG A 186 -17.36 9.14 -6.54
CA ARG A 186 -17.64 9.63 -7.89
C ARG A 186 -17.40 11.13 -8.00
N THR A 187 -17.95 11.88 -7.09
CA THR A 187 -17.77 13.35 -7.04
C THR A 187 -16.29 13.70 -6.87
N PHE A 188 -15.60 12.97 -5.98
CA PHE A 188 -14.17 13.19 -5.77
C PHE A 188 -13.32 12.80 -6.99
N PHE A 189 -13.69 11.72 -7.70
CA PHE A 189 -13.06 11.34 -8.96
C PHE A 189 -13.16 12.46 -10.02
N GLU A 190 -14.33 13.09 -10.19
CA GLU A 190 -14.53 14.18 -11.15
C GLU A 190 -13.63 15.38 -10.82
N LYS A 191 -13.45 15.71 -9.53
CA LYS A 191 -12.50 16.75 -9.07
C LYS A 191 -11.05 16.39 -9.36
N ILE A 192 -10.67 15.14 -9.14
CA ILE A 192 -9.32 14.64 -9.44
C ILE A 192 -9.04 14.74 -10.94
N MET A 193 -9.99 14.32 -11.79
CA MET A 193 -9.87 14.41 -13.25
C MET A 193 -9.71 15.86 -13.71
N SER A 194 -10.52 16.78 -13.20
CA SER A 194 -10.42 18.21 -13.50
C SER A 194 -9.05 18.77 -13.11
N ALA A 195 -8.54 18.44 -11.92
CA ALA A 195 -7.22 18.88 -11.49
C ALA A 195 -6.09 18.29 -12.35
N THR A 196 -6.24 17.03 -12.79
CA THR A 196 -5.24 16.37 -13.67
C THR A 196 -5.21 17.04 -15.05
N THR A 197 -6.37 17.44 -15.59
CA THR A 197 -6.45 18.15 -16.89
C THR A 197 -5.72 19.49 -16.83
N VAL A 198 -5.86 20.25 -15.76
CA VAL A 198 -5.12 21.51 -15.56
C VAL A 198 -3.60 21.27 -15.48
N LEU A 199 -3.19 20.17 -14.87
CA LEU A 199 -1.77 19.75 -14.78
C LEU A 199 -1.16 19.47 -16.16
N THR A 200 -1.92 18.82 -17.05
CA THR A 200 -1.45 18.48 -18.40
C THR A 200 -1.52 19.69 -19.34
N ALA A 201 -2.54 20.52 -19.27
CA ALA A 201 -2.70 21.70 -20.12
C ALA A 201 -1.68 22.81 -19.80
N GLY A 202 -1.30 22.99 -18.53
CA GLY A 202 -0.28 23.98 -18.13
C GLY A 202 1.18 23.62 -18.53
N GLY A 203 1.39 22.51 -19.22
CA GLY A 203 2.69 22.10 -19.76
C GLY A 203 2.93 22.45 -21.23
N GLU A 204 1.90 22.90 -21.97
CA GLU A 204 2.02 23.22 -23.39
C GLU A 204 2.31 24.71 -23.68
N ASP A 205 2.29 25.59 -22.68
CA ASP A 205 2.48 27.04 -22.88
C ASP A 205 3.95 27.54 -22.74
N PHE A 206 4.95 26.66 -22.68
CA PHE A 206 6.37 27.02 -22.65
C PHE A 206 7.21 26.12 -23.54
N ALA A 207 6.94 26.11 -24.86
CA ALA A 207 7.87 25.59 -25.87
C ALA A 207 8.02 26.63 -26.99
#